data_9070c2890c7d0cce8dbaccef64c4737a
#
_entry.id   9070c2890c7d0cce8dbaccef64c4737a
#
_cell.length_a   1.000
_cell.length_b   1.000
_cell.length_c   1.000
_cell.angle_alpha   90.00
_cell.angle_beta   90.00
_cell.angle_gamma   90.00
#
_symmetry.space_group_name_H-M   'P 1'
#
loop_
_entity.id
_entity.type
_entity.pdbx_description
1 polymer ?
#
loop_
_entity_poly.entity_id
_entity_poly.type
_entity_poly.pdbx_seq_one_letter_code
_entity_poly.pdbx_strand_id
1 'polypeptide(L)'
;MKDFIIPKVINRVGVIYLNNPRKLNALNFEMIKKIREILEKWEDDENIKAVLFDSLTDKAFCSGGDLKDLYKNYIKNDICQRKNEFFATEFELDKYIASYKKPLISHWKGIVMGGGIGLSINSDYIISEESVNWAMPETSLGFVPDVGVCNYISRLPKALGHFVGLAGRGLEASDLVKYNFSHVYIDSKDYEKLIEKLIDLSEIYEGEELIEKLKIEGEKYNLPVKETFVDKNYDKIEKYFNKDSLEEIYKSLEENLEDEFAREIYDDLKSRSQFMLQVQFEKYFLCKNLTYHETVDLDLKVLNHALDVGKMEKGIRSKVIDKDYEPECKEKSLEDVDMGEVKNLLGIEKTYKERKNI
;
A
#
# COMPACT_ATOMS: atom_id res chain seq x y z
N MET A 1 -9.28 -1.42 -28.81
CA MET A 1 -8.66 -0.86 -27.58
C MET A 1 -7.98 -1.99 -26.87
N LYS A 2 -6.87 -1.76 -26.22
CA LYS A 2 -6.17 -2.81 -25.47
C LYS A 2 -6.88 -2.98 -24.13
N ASP A 3 -7.36 -4.18 -23.84
CA ASP A 3 -8.02 -4.44 -22.56
C ASP A 3 -6.94 -4.55 -21.46
N PHE A 4 -6.93 -3.55 -20.56
CA PHE A 4 -6.00 -3.52 -19.42
C PHE A 4 -6.45 -4.38 -18.23
N ILE A 5 -7.74 -4.75 -18.21
CA ILE A 5 -8.33 -5.69 -17.26
C ILE A 5 -8.96 -6.82 -18.05
N ILE A 6 -8.48 -8.04 -17.84
CA ILE A 6 -8.97 -9.24 -18.56
C ILE A 6 -9.63 -10.17 -17.55
N PRO A 7 -10.97 -10.19 -17.50
CA PRO A 7 -11.69 -11.18 -16.70
C PRO A 7 -11.69 -12.54 -17.41
N LYS A 8 -11.47 -13.59 -16.66
CA LYS A 8 -11.58 -14.98 -17.14
C LYS A 8 -12.27 -15.81 -16.06
N VAL A 9 -13.13 -16.72 -16.44
CA VAL A 9 -13.69 -17.71 -15.52
C VAL A 9 -13.08 -19.06 -15.84
N ILE A 10 -12.54 -19.72 -14.81
CA ILE A 10 -11.94 -21.05 -14.90
C ILE A 10 -12.68 -21.91 -13.87
N ASN A 11 -13.51 -22.83 -14.35
CA ASN A 11 -14.46 -23.57 -13.53
C ASN A 11 -15.29 -22.60 -12.67
N ARG A 12 -15.11 -22.57 -11.37
CA ARG A 12 -15.85 -21.70 -10.42
C ARG A 12 -15.01 -20.55 -9.85
N VAL A 13 -13.83 -20.30 -10.42
CA VAL A 13 -12.95 -19.19 -10.02
C VAL A 13 -12.99 -18.10 -11.09
N GLY A 14 -13.41 -16.91 -10.71
CA GLY A 14 -13.25 -15.70 -11.49
C GLY A 14 -11.82 -15.17 -11.34
N VAL A 15 -11.10 -14.99 -12.44
CA VAL A 15 -9.75 -14.44 -12.44
C VAL A 15 -9.74 -13.07 -13.08
N ILE A 16 -9.25 -12.07 -12.35
CA ILE A 16 -9.04 -10.70 -12.85
C ILE A 16 -7.56 -10.52 -13.13
N TYR A 17 -7.18 -10.57 -14.40
CA TYR A 17 -5.81 -10.29 -14.81
C TYR A 17 -5.59 -8.81 -15.06
N LEU A 18 -4.60 -8.24 -14.36
CA LEU A 18 -4.04 -6.93 -14.69
C LEU A 18 -3.12 -7.06 -15.91
N ASN A 19 -3.34 -6.24 -16.95
CA ASN A 19 -2.69 -6.37 -18.25
C ASN A 19 -2.21 -5.02 -18.82
N ASN A 20 -1.50 -4.26 -18.01
CA ASN A 20 -0.83 -3.01 -18.43
C ASN A 20 0.70 -3.09 -18.20
N PRO A 21 1.41 -4.07 -18.81
CA PRO A 21 2.83 -4.35 -18.50
C PRO A 21 3.77 -3.19 -18.81
N ARG A 22 3.40 -2.29 -19.76
CA ARG A 22 4.22 -1.11 -20.10
C ARG A 22 4.27 -0.07 -18.98
N LYS A 23 3.27 -0.08 -18.08
CA LYS A 23 3.17 0.81 -16.93
C LYS A 23 3.20 0.02 -15.61
N LEU A 24 3.72 -1.21 -15.61
CA LEU A 24 3.79 -2.07 -14.42
C LEU A 24 2.42 -2.22 -13.75
N ASN A 25 1.37 -2.36 -14.56
CA ASN A 25 -0.04 -2.43 -14.14
C ASN A 25 -0.54 -1.23 -13.32
N ALA A 26 0.08 -0.05 -13.48
CA ALA A 26 -0.43 1.16 -12.84
C ALA A 26 -1.91 1.40 -13.20
N LEU A 27 -2.71 1.66 -12.18
CA LEU A 27 -4.17 1.80 -12.25
C LEU A 27 -4.54 3.16 -12.83
N ASN A 28 -5.38 3.16 -13.84
CA ASN A 28 -6.10 4.34 -14.30
C ASN A 28 -7.58 4.25 -13.94
N PHE A 29 -8.30 5.32 -14.14
CA PHE A 29 -9.72 5.42 -13.79
C PHE A 29 -10.60 4.34 -14.43
N GLU A 30 -10.33 4.01 -15.69
CA GLU A 30 -11.08 2.97 -16.43
C GLU A 30 -10.81 1.57 -15.88
N MET A 31 -9.58 1.30 -15.45
CA MET A 31 -9.24 0.02 -14.81
C MET A 31 -9.98 -0.15 -13.49
N ILE A 32 -10.02 0.90 -12.65
CA ILE A 32 -10.72 0.90 -11.35
C ILE A 32 -12.21 0.60 -11.55
N LYS A 33 -12.87 1.33 -12.46
CA LYS A 33 -14.28 1.09 -12.80
C LYS A 33 -14.52 -0.31 -13.33
N LYS A 34 -13.64 -0.78 -14.20
CA LYS A 34 -13.79 -2.11 -14.80
C LYS A 34 -13.66 -3.23 -13.79
N ILE A 35 -12.72 -3.11 -12.83
CA ILE A 35 -12.59 -4.07 -11.73
C ILE A 35 -13.87 -4.07 -10.90
N ARG A 36 -14.40 -2.90 -10.55
CA ARG A 36 -15.66 -2.77 -9.79
C ARG A 36 -16.83 -3.45 -10.50
N GLU A 37 -17.05 -3.18 -11.78
CA GLU A 37 -18.10 -3.81 -12.59
C GLU A 37 -18.00 -5.35 -12.62
N ILE A 38 -16.76 -5.88 -12.72
CA ILE A 38 -16.54 -7.33 -12.74
C ILE A 38 -16.88 -7.95 -11.40
N LEU A 39 -16.39 -7.33 -10.30
CA LEU A 39 -16.65 -7.81 -8.96
C LEU A 39 -18.13 -7.81 -8.62
N GLU A 40 -18.87 -6.72 -8.93
CA GLU A 40 -20.30 -6.62 -8.71
C GLU A 40 -21.06 -7.74 -9.45
N LYS A 41 -20.71 -7.96 -10.72
CA LYS A 41 -21.30 -9.03 -11.51
C LYS A 41 -21.04 -10.42 -10.93
N TRP A 42 -19.82 -10.65 -10.44
CA TRP A 42 -19.43 -11.96 -9.91
C TRP A 42 -19.90 -12.19 -8.47
N GLU A 43 -20.17 -11.13 -7.71
CA GLU A 43 -20.72 -11.26 -6.37
C GLU A 43 -22.07 -11.97 -6.37
N ASP A 44 -22.92 -11.66 -7.35
CA ASP A 44 -24.26 -12.21 -7.48
C ASP A 44 -24.32 -13.52 -8.34
N ASP A 45 -23.22 -13.89 -9.02
CA ASP A 45 -23.17 -15.10 -9.86
C ASP A 45 -22.89 -16.36 -9.02
N GLU A 46 -23.89 -17.20 -8.81
CA GLU A 46 -23.76 -18.44 -8.03
C GLU A 46 -22.75 -19.45 -8.61
N ASN A 47 -22.38 -19.31 -9.89
CA ASN A 47 -21.35 -20.16 -10.49
C ASN A 47 -19.94 -19.75 -10.08
N ILE A 48 -19.72 -18.52 -9.61
CA ILE A 48 -18.42 -18.06 -9.12
C ILE A 48 -18.34 -18.27 -7.60
N LYS A 49 -17.36 -19.03 -7.14
CA LYS A 49 -17.14 -19.34 -5.71
C LYS A 49 -15.96 -18.59 -5.09
N ALA A 50 -15.03 -18.11 -5.92
CA ALA A 50 -13.91 -17.30 -5.48
C ALA A 50 -13.46 -16.37 -6.60
N VAL A 51 -12.72 -15.30 -6.23
CA VAL A 51 -12.08 -14.40 -7.18
C VAL A 51 -10.59 -14.34 -6.92
N LEU A 52 -9.79 -14.45 -7.97
CA LEU A 52 -8.34 -14.33 -7.97
C LEU A 52 -7.92 -13.05 -8.69
N PHE A 53 -7.17 -12.19 -8.02
CA PHE A 53 -6.41 -11.11 -8.64
C PHE A 53 -5.02 -11.59 -9.04
N ASP A 54 -4.66 -11.46 -10.31
CA ASP A 54 -3.36 -11.84 -10.84
C ASP A 54 -2.87 -10.84 -11.89
N SER A 55 -1.64 -10.98 -12.32
CA SER A 55 -0.98 -10.14 -13.32
C SER A 55 -0.46 -10.98 -14.50
N LEU A 56 -0.62 -10.48 -15.72
CA LEU A 56 -0.04 -11.09 -16.92
C LEU A 56 1.43 -10.69 -17.16
N THR A 57 2.08 -10.04 -16.18
CA THR A 57 3.52 -9.76 -16.23
C THR A 57 4.19 -10.14 -14.92
N ASP A 58 5.38 -10.74 -14.99
CA ASP A 58 6.15 -11.11 -13.79
C ASP A 58 6.84 -9.92 -13.13
N LYS A 59 6.86 -8.74 -13.81
CA LYS A 59 7.55 -7.55 -13.29
C LYS A 59 6.80 -6.84 -12.19
N ALA A 60 5.48 -6.98 -12.15
CA ALA A 60 4.63 -6.31 -11.18
C ALA A 60 3.28 -7.00 -11.06
N PHE A 61 2.77 -7.12 -9.86
CA PHE A 61 1.34 -7.25 -9.65
C PHE A 61 0.67 -5.93 -10.02
N CYS A 62 0.99 -4.84 -9.29
CA CYS A 62 0.54 -3.48 -9.60
C CYS A 62 1.43 -2.45 -8.92
N SER A 63 1.82 -1.39 -9.63
CA SER A 63 2.68 -0.32 -9.13
C SER A 63 1.94 0.88 -8.53
N GLY A 64 0.64 0.74 -8.27
CA GLY A 64 -0.22 1.81 -7.74
C GLY A 64 -0.94 2.62 -8.81
N GLY A 65 -1.41 3.82 -8.48
CA GLY A 65 -2.10 4.71 -9.42
C GLY A 65 -1.20 5.19 -10.56
N ASP A 66 -1.77 5.41 -11.76
CA ASP A 66 -1.06 6.01 -12.89
C ASP A 66 -0.84 7.51 -12.66
N LEU A 67 0.17 7.84 -11.84
CA LEU A 67 0.47 9.22 -11.45
C LEU A 67 0.77 10.14 -12.65
N LYS A 68 1.28 9.60 -13.77
CA LYS A 68 1.49 10.41 -14.98
C LYS A 68 0.18 10.79 -15.65
N ASP A 69 -0.74 9.85 -15.70
CA ASP A 69 -2.09 10.09 -16.21
C ASP A 69 -2.85 11.06 -15.31
N LEU A 70 -2.79 10.83 -14.00
CA LEU A 70 -3.37 11.68 -12.98
C LEU A 70 -2.85 13.12 -13.08
N TYR A 71 -1.53 13.31 -13.12
CA TYR A 71 -0.92 14.63 -13.20
C TYR A 71 -1.35 15.39 -14.46
N LYS A 72 -1.31 14.74 -15.62
CA LYS A 72 -1.65 15.37 -16.90
C LYS A 72 -3.12 15.72 -17.04
N ASN A 73 -4.00 14.81 -16.64
CA ASN A 73 -5.41 14.89 -16.96
C ASN A 73 -6.25 15.50 -15.84
N TYR A 74 -5.79 15.46 -14.60
CA TYR A 74 -6.58 15.86 -13.45
C TYR A 74 -5.93 16.97 -12.61
N ILE A 75 -4.61 16.93 -12.39
CA ILE A 75 -3.94 17.92 -11.53
C ILE A 75 -3.59 19.18 -12.31
N LYS A 76 -2.83 19.06 -13.41
CA LYS A 76 -2.27 20.20 -14.17
C LYS A 76 -3.34 21.09 -14.84
N ASN A 77 -4.49 20.54 -15.16
CA ASN A 77 -5.54 21.26 -15.89
C ASN A 77 -6.58 21.93 -14.96
N ASP A 78 -6.31 21.98 -13.64
CA ASP A 78 -7.16 22.60 -12.60
C ASP A 78 -8.65 22.18 -12.65
N ILE A 79 -8.92 20.97 -13.11
CA ILE A 79 -10.26 20.37 -13.07
C ILE A 79 -10.46 19.80 -11.67
N CYS A 80 -10.57 20.70 -10.68
CA CYS A 80 -10.63 20.40 -9.24
C CYS A 80 -11.58 19.27 -8.85
N GLN A 81 -12.68 19.11 -9.54
CA GLN A 81 -13.65 18.05 -9.25
C GLN A 81 -13.13 16.64 -9.65
N ARG A 82 -12.35 16.51 -10.71
CA ARG A 82 -11.92 15.19 -11.21
C ARG A 82 -10.69 14.61 -10.51
N LYS A 83 -9.80 15.44 -9.94
CA LYS A 83 -8.65 14.92 -9.17
C LYS A 83 -9.10 14.14 -7.94
N ASN A 84 -10.13 14.70 -7.24
CA ASN A 84 -10.71 14.05 -6.08
C ASN A 84 -11.58 12.84 -6.45
N GLU A 85 -12.22 12.86 -7.64
CA GLU A 85 -13.04 11.75 -8.15
C GLU A 85 -12.21 10.47 -8.38
N PHE A 86 -10.98 10.59 -8.88
CA PHE A 86 -10.11 9.44 -9.09
C PHE A 86 -9.88 8.67 -7.79
N PHE A 87 -9.36 9.34 -6.77
CA PHE A 87 -9.05 8.72 -5.49
C PHE A 87 -10.31 8.29 -4.73
N ALA A 88 -11.37 9.09 -4.77
CA ALA A 88 -12.64 8.67 -4.17
C ALA A 88 -13.17 7.37 -4.80
N THR A 89 -13.06 7.21 -6.12
CA THR A 89 -13.48 5.99 -6.82
C THR A 89 -12.56 4.81 -6.49
N GLU A 90 -11.25 5.02 -6.39
CA GLU A 90 -10.28 4.00 -5.99
C GLU A 90 -10.56 3.52 -4.56
N PHE A 91 -10.69 4.44 -3.62
CA PHE A 91 -10.93 4.12 -2.20
C PHE A 91 -12.30 3.47 -1.94
N GLU A 92 -13.33 3.84 -2.71
CA GLU A 92 -14.61 3.14 -2.67
C GLU A 92 -14.50 1.70 -3.22
N LEU A 93 -13.64 1.46 -4.22
CA LEU A 93 -13.33 0.11 -4.67
C LEU A 93 -12.61 -0.68 -3.57
N ASP A 94 -11.61 -0.08 -2.91
CA ASP A 94 -10.86 -0.74 -1.83
C ASP A 94 -11.76 -1.12 -0.66
N LYS A 95 -12.69 -0.23 -0.26
CA LYS A 95 -13.69 -0.53 0.78
C LYS A 95 -14.64 -1.64 0.34
N TYR A 96 -15.03 -1.67 -0.93
CA TYR A 96 -15.88 -2.73 -1.45
C TYR A 96 -15.16 -4.08 -1.45
N ILE A 97 -13.90 -4.11 -1.86
CA ILE A 97 -13.04 -5.30 -1.79
C ILE A 97 -12.94 -5.82 -0.35
N ALA A 98 -12.71 -4.93 0.62
CA ALA A 98 -12.63 -5.29 2.03
C ALA A 98 -13.93 -5.87 2.61
N SER A 99 -15.06 -5.67 1.94
CA SER A 99 -16.40 -6.16 2.34
C SER A 99 -16.97 -7.18 1.35
N TYR A 100 -16.16 -7.67 0.43
CA TYR A 100 -16.62 -8.57 -0.62
C TYR A 100 -17.07 -9.91 -0.04
N LYS A 101 -18.21 -10.44 -0.53
CA LYS A 101 -18.86 -11.60 0.10
C LYS A 101 -18.25 -12.95 -0.26
N LYS A 102 -17.48 -13.02 -1.35
CA LYS A 102 -16.85 -14.26 -1.78
C LYS A 102 -15.36 -14.25 -1.48
N PRO A 103 -14.74 -15.41 -1.30
CA PRO A 103 -13.30 -15.51 -1.13
C PRO A 103 -12.52 -14.75 -2.19
N LEU A 104 -11.64 -13.86 -1.74
CA LEU A 104 -10.69 -13.13 -2.56
C LEU A 104 -9.29 -13.70 -2.35
N ILE A 105 -8.64 -14.01 -3.45
CA ILE A 105 -7.27 -14.47 -3.47
C ILE A 105 -6.43 -13.44 -4.25
N SER A 106 -5.22 -13.15 -3.81
CA SER A 106 -4.30 -12.28 -4.55
C SER A 106 -2.94 -12.93 -4.72
N HIS A 107 -2.39 -12.77 -5.92
CA HIS A 107 -1.06 -13.24 -6.27
C HIS A 107 -0.07 -12.08 -6.35
N TRP A 108 0.78 -11.93 -5.34
CA TRP A 108 1.80 -10.90 -5.29
C TRP A 108 3.10 -11.37 -5.91
N LYS A 109 3.52 -10.68 -6.96
CA LYS A 109 4.80 -10.88 -7.66
C LYS A 109 5.37 -9.56 -8.17
N GLY A 110 6.68 -9.45 -8.24
CA GLY A 110 7.35 -8.22 -8.64
C GLY A 110 6.90 -7.02 -7.80
N ILE A 111 6.65 -5.90 -8.43
CA ILE A 111 6.24 -4.65 -7.73
C ILE A 111 4.80 -4.74 -7.24
N VAL A 112 4.59 -4.45 -5.95
CA VAL A 112 3.29 -4.35 -5.26
C VAL A 112 3.28 -3.07 -4.45
N MET A 113 2.68 -1.98 -4.97
CA MET A 113 2.78 -0.64 -4.35
C MET A 113 1.47 0.14 -4.45
N GLY A 114 1.23 1.07 -3.52
CA GLY A 114 0.12 2.02 -3.55
C GLY A 114 -1.23 1.38 -3.80
N GLY A 115 -2.00 1.84 -4.78
CA GLY A 115 -3.30 1.27 -5.16
C GLY A 115 -3.27 -0.23 -5.49
N GLY A 116 -2.10 -0.80 -5.85
CA GLY A 116 -1.97 -2.25 -6.00
C GLY A 116 -2.10 -2.99 -4.67
N ILE A 117 -1.64 -2.37 -3.58
CA ILE A 117 -1.85 -2.86 -2.22
C ILE A 117 -3.33 -2.71 -1.85
N GLY A 118 -3.95 -1.56 -2.13
CA GLY A 118 -5.38 -1.31 -1.88
C GLY A 118 -6.27 -2.39 -2.48
N LEU A 119 -6.04 -2.75 -3.76
CA LEU A 119 -6.76 -3.82 -4.45
C LEU A 119 -6.66 -5.20 -3.78
N SER A 120 -5.67 -5.46 -2.93
CA SER A 120 -5.30 -6.84 -2.61
C SER A 120 -5.04 -7.13 -1.13
N ILE A 121 -4.74 -6.11 -0.32
CA ILE A 121 -4.35 -6.29 1.08
C ILE A 121 -5.46 -6.94 1.95
N ASN A 122 -6.72 -6.78 1.55
CA ASN A 122 -7.88 -7.37 2.21
C ASN A 122 -8.30 -8.73 1.63
N SER A 123 -7.47 -9.35 0.78
CA SER A 123 -7.76 -10.69 0.28
C SER A 123 -7.67 -11.73 1.39
N ASP A 124 -8.60 -12.71 1.37
CA ASP A 124 -8.65 -13.81 2.35
C ASP A 124 -7.43 -14.75 2.26
N TYR A 125 -6.79 -14.77 1.08
CA TYR A 125 -5.56 -15.50 0.88
C TYR A 125 -4.62 -14.78 -0.08
N ILE A 126 -3.46 -14.36 0.42
CA ILE A 126 -2.44 -13.66 -0.35
C ILE A 126 -1.25 -14.61 -0.52
N ILE A 127 -0.93 -14.90 -1.78
CA ILE A 127 0.21 -15.70 -2.20
C ILE A 127 1.33 -14.74 -2.62
N SER A 128 2.50 -14.81 -2.00
CA SER A 128 3.65 -14.00 -2.37
C SER A 128 4.78 -14.86 -2.96
N GLU A 129 5.37 -14.39 -4.06
CA GLU A 129 6.55 -14.99 -4.68
C GLU A 129 7.85 -14.34 -4.18
N GLU A 130 8.99 -14.99 -4.46
CA GLU A 130 10.33 -14.47 -4.15
C GLU A 130 10.63 -13.09 -4.77
N SER A 131 9.98 -12.78 -5.90
CA SER A 131 10.20 -11.55 -6.66
C SER A 131 9.52 -10.32 -6.05
N VAL A 132 8.70 -10.49 -5.01
CA VAL A 132 7.90 -9.40 -4.43
C VAL A 132 8.78 -8.28 -3.90
N ASN A 133 8.43 -7.07 -4.34
CA ASN A 133 8.91 -5.81 -3.80
C ASN A 133 7.68 -4.98 -3.38
N TRP A 134 7.31 -5.10 -2.12
CA TRP A 134 6.17 -4.42 -1.52
C TRP A 134 6.63 -3.13 -0.86
N ALA A 135 6.01 -1.99 -1.17
CA ALA A 135 6.33 -0.72 -0.54
C ALA A 135 5.20 0.30 -0.64
N MET A 136 5.19 1.28 0.29
CA MET A 136 4.35 2.48 0.26
C MET A 136 5.24 3.73 0.23
N PRO A 137 5.67 4.17 -0.97
CA PRO A 137 6.63 5.28 -1.11
C PRO A 137 5.99 6.68 -1.11
N GLU A 138 4.72 6.81 -0.76
CA GLU A 138 3.87 8.00 -0.94
C GLU A 138 4.42 9.25 -0.25
N THR A 139 5.13 9.13 0.87
CA THR A 139 5.78 10.27 1.55
C THR A 139 6.82 10.96 0.65
N SER A 140 7.42 10.22 -0.28
CA SER A 140 8.31 10.80 -1.29
C SER A 140 7.57 11.59 -2.38
N LEU A 141 6.25 11.43 -2.47
CA LEU A 141 5.36 12.08 -3.44
C LEU A 141 4.55 13.23 -2.84
N GLY A 142 4.85 13.61 -1.59
CA GLY A 142 4.19 14.74 -0.92
C GLY A 142 2.84 14.40 -0.31
N PHE A 143 2.55 13.11 -0.03
CA PHE A 143 1.39 12.68 0.75
C PHE A 143 1.79 11.53 1.70
N VAL A 144 0.90 10.66 2.10
CA VAL A 144 1.15 9.61 3.09
C VAL A 144 0.72 8.24 2.52
N PRO A 145 1.25 7.11 3.02
CA PRO A 145 0.68 5.80 2.76
C PRO A 145 -0.84 5.81 2.93
N ASP A 146 -1.56 5.51 1.86
CA ASP A 146 -3.02 5.58 1.75
C ASP A 146 -3.66 4.19 1.58
N VAL A 147 -4.79 4.08 0.89
CA VAL A 147 -5.54 2.85 0.58
C VAL A 147 -5.81 1.97 1.82
N GLY A 148 -5.95 2.59 3.00
CA GLY A 148 -6.18 1.86 4.26
C GLY A 148 -4.98 1.10 4.81
N VAL A 149 -3.83 1.12 4.12
CA VAL A 149 -2.65 0.30 4.48
C VAL A 149 -2.11 0.63 5.87
N CYS A 150 -2.33 1.85 6.37
CA CYS A 150 -1.88 2.23 7.71
C CYS A 150 -2.56 1.41 8.83
N ASN A 151 -3.74 0.83 8.58
CA ASN A 151 -4.37 -0.15 9.47
C ASN A 151 -3.49 -1.38 9.68
N TYR A 152 -2.75 -1.81 8.65
CA TYR A 152 -1.80 -2.93 8.71
C TYR A 152 -0.43 -2.48 9.24
N ILE A 153 0.13 -1.39 8.73
CA ILE A 153 1.43 -0.84 9.16
C ILE A 153 1.42 -0.52 10.66
N SER A 154 0.31 -0.05 11.20
CA SER A 154 0.18 0.28 12.62
C SER A 154 0.26 -0.92 13.57
N ARG A 155 0.08 -2.14 13.06
CA ARG A 155 0.21 -3.41 13.81
C ARG A 155 1.65 -3.93 13.85
N LEU A 156 2.53 -3.41 12.99
CA LEU A 156 3.96 -3.71 13.07
C LEU A 156 4.57 -3.23 14.39
N PRO A 157 5.72 -3.80 14.82
CA PRO A 157 6.52 -3.19 15.86
C PRO A 157 6.76 -1.70 15.56
N LYS A 158 6.67 -0.85 16.59
CA LYS A 158 6.65 0.63 16.42
C LYS A 158 7.76 1.15 15.49
N ALA A 159 8.99 0.70 15.75
CA ALA A 159 10.13 1.13 14.93
C ALA A 159 9.98 0.73 13.45
N LEU A 160 9.59 -0.51 13.20
CA LEU A 160 9.38 -1.01 11.83
C LEU A 160 8.21 -0.31 11.15
N GLY A 161 7.10 -0.08 11.86
CA GLY A 161 5.95 0.64 11.31
C GLY A 161 6.30 2.09 10.93
N HIS A 162 7.09 2.80 11.75
CA HIS A 162 7.59 4.12 11.39
C HIS A 162 8.62 4.07 10.25
N PHE A 163 9.51 3.09 10.22
CA PHE A 163 10.46 2.91 9.13
C PHE A 163 9.73 2.69 7.78
N VAL A 164 8.77 1.78 7.74
CA VAL A 164 7.97 1.50 6.53
C VAL A 164 7.12 2.71 6.14
N GLY A 165 6.41 3.32 7.10
CA GLY A 165 5.46 4.40 6.83
C GLY A 165 6.10 5.75 6.53
N LEU A 166 7.24 6.09 7.16
CA LEU A 166 7.93 7.37 6.96
C LEU A 166 8.97 7.29 5.85
N ALA A 167 9.86 6.28 5.89
CA ALA A 167 10.92 6.15 4.92
C ALA A 167 10.45 5.48 3.61
N GLY A 168 9.25 4.87 3.57
CA GLY A 168 8.70 4.23 2.38
C GLY A 168 9.56 3.08 1.88
N ARG A 169 10.34 2.46 2.77
CA ARG A 169 11.19 1.32 2.43
C ARG A 169 10.35 0.04 2.34
N GLY A 170 10.76 -0.83 1.42
CA GLY A 170 10.00 -2.04 1.09
C GLY A 170 10.13 -3.16 2.09
N LEU A 171 9.20 -4.10 2.00
CA LEU A 171 9.21 -5.40 2.63
C LEU A 171 9.40 -6.48 1.56
N GLU A 172 10.24 -7.46 1.86
CA GLU A 172 10.47 -8.64 1.02
C GLU A 172 9.44 -9.74 1.34
N ALA A 173 9.29 -10.75 0.47
CA ALA A 173 8.32 -11.84 0.67
C ALA A 173 8.41 -12.51 2.05
N SER A 174 9.63 -12.71 2.56
CA SER A 174 9.84 -13.27 3.91
C SER A 174 9.35 -12.34 5.02
N ASP A 175 9.48 -11.01 4.87
CA ASP A 175 8.93 -10.04 5.83
C ASP A 175 7.41 -10.08 5.79
N LEU A 176 6.82 -10.16 4.59
CA LEU A 176 5.37 -10.14 4.41
C LEU A 176 4.69 -11.31 5.13
N VAL A 177 5.26 -12.51 5.03
CA VAL A 177 4.75 -13.68 5.78
C VAL A 177 5.04 -13.53 7.28
N LYS A 178 6.24 -13.12 7.66
CA LYS A 178 6.65 -12.93 9.06
C LYS A 178 5.74 -11.95 9.81
N TYR A 179 5.28 -10.91 9.12
CA TYR A 179 4.42 -9.86 9.70
C TYR A 179 2.95 -9.97 9.30
N ASN A 180 2.53 -11.11 8.72
CA ASN A 180 1.14 -11.41 8.33
C ASN A 180 0.52 -10.45 7.32
N PHE A 181 1.32 -9.94 6.37
CA PHE A 181 0.82 -9.22 5.20
C PHE A 181 0.47 -10.17 4.05
N SER A 182 1.15 -11.33 3.97
CA SER A 182 0.79 -12.43 3.08
C SER A 182 0.67 -13.73 3.86
N HIS A 183 0.00 -14.71 3.27
CA HIS A 183 -0.36 -15.96 3.94
C HIS A 183 0.61 -17.10 3.62
N VAL A 184 1.24 -17.05 2.46
CA VAL A 184 2.20 -18.05 2.01
C VAL A 184 3.28 -17.40 1.14
N TYR A 185 4.51 -17.90 1.26
CA TYR A 185 5.66 -17.51 0.47
C TYR A 185 6.11 -18.70 -0.37
N ILE A 186 6.00 -18.60 -1.69
CA ILE A 186 6.25 -19.72 -2.62
C ILE A 186 7.30 -19.36 -3.68
N ASP A 187 7.89 -20.41 -4.26
CA ASP A 187 8.66 -20.31 -5.50
C ASP A 187 7.68 -20.12 -6.68
N SER A 188 7.99 -19.23 -7.60
CA SER A 188 7.15 -18.93 -8.77
C SER A 188 6.79 -20.17 -9.61
N LYS A 189 7.69 -21.18 -9.64
CA LYS A 189 7.45 -22.45 -10.34
C LYS A 189 6.32 -23.31 -9.73
N ASP A 190 5.95 -23.05 -8.48
CA ASP A 190 4.91 -23.80 -7.77
C ASP A 190 3.55 -23.10 -7.80
N TYR A 191 3.52 -21.84 -8.28
CA TYR A 191 2.29 -21.04 -8.35
C TYR A 191 1.18 -21.74 -9.14
N GLU A 192 1.45 -22.17 -10.37
CA GLU A 192 0.45 -22.83 -11.22
C GLU A 192 -0.15 -24.07 -10.55
N LYS A 193 0.67 -24.87 -9.84
CA LYS A 193 0.19 -26.05 -9.10
C LYS A 193 -0.78 -25.65 -7.97
N LEU A 194 -0.49 -24.56 -7.26
CA LEU A 194 -1.37 -24.07 -6.20
C LEU A 194 -2.68 -23.53 -6.78
N ILE A 195 -2.64 -22.84 -7.93
CA ILE A 195 -3.85 -22.36 -8.60
C ILE A 195 -4.70 -23.52 -9.16
N GLU A 196 -4.08 -24.59 -9.71
CA GLU A 196 -4.80 -25.82 -10.08
C GLU A 196 -5.54 -26.40 -8.84
N LYS A 197 -4.93 -26.36 -7.64
CA LYS A 197 -5.62 -26.80 -6.41
C LYS A 197 -6.78 -25.87 -6.02
N LEU A 198 -6.62 -24.55 -6.15
CA LEU A 198 -7.72 -23.61 -5.92
C LEU A 198 -8.92 -23.94 -6.85
N ILE A 199 -8.64 -24.19 -8.13
CA ILE A 199 -9.67 -24.52 -9.14
C ILE A 199 -10.37 -25.83 -8.76
N ASP A 200 -9.64 -26.89 -8.45
CA ASP A 200 -10.19 -28.18 -8.02
C ASP A 200 -11.04 -28.04 -6.75
N LEU A 201 -10.53 -27.33 -5.75
CA LEU A 201 -11.21 -27.10 -4.46
C LEU A 201 -12.51 -26.30 -4.66
N SER A 202 -12.56 -25.35 -5.57
CA SER A 202 -13.73 -24.52 -5.84
C SER A 202 -14.94 -25.31 -6.37
N GLU A 203 -14.73 -26.50 -6.92
CA GLU A 203 -15.82 -27.40 -7.33
C GLU A 203 -16.53 -28.06 -6.15
N ILE A 204 -15.87 -28.15 -4.99
CA ILE A 204 -16.34 -28.90 -3.81
C ILE A 204 -16.69 -27.97 -2.67
N TYR A 205 -15.89 -26.91 -2.46
CA TYR A 205 -15.95 -26.03 -1.29
C TYR A 205 -16.28 -24.58 -1.70
N GLU A 206 -16.80 -23.81 -0.74
CA GLU A 206 -17.08 -22.39 -0.92
C GLU A 206 -16.83 -21.61 0.39
N GLY A 207 -16.79 -20.27 0.32
CA GLY A 207 -16.66 -19.42 1.50
C GLY A 207 -15.35 -19.69 2.28
N GLU A 208 -15.45 -19.63 3.60
CA GLU A 208 -14.31 -19.84 4.50
C GLU A 208 -13.70 -21.25 4.37
N GLU A 209 -14.53 -22.26 4.12
CA GLU A 209 -14.03 -23.64 3.98
C GLU A 209 -13.09 -23.78 2.76
N LEU A 210 -13.40 -23.13 1.64
CA LEU A 210 -12.50 -23.09 0.48
C LEU A 210 -11.14 -22.50 0.85
N ILE A 211 -11.12 -21.37 1.58
CA ILE A 211 -9.88 -20.71 2.01
C ILE A 211 -9.08 -21.60 2.97
N GLU A 212 -9.73 -22.27 3.93
CA GLU A 212 -9.06 -23.19 4.84
C GLU A 212 -8.39 -24.36 4.10
N LYS A 213 -9.09 -24.94 3.11
CA LYS A 213 -8.51 -26.01 2.29
C LYS A 213 -7.35 -25.50 1.43
N LEU A 214 -7.48 -24.28 0.88
CA LEU A 214 -6.40 -23.67 0.09
C LEU A 214 -5.17 -23.37 0.96
N LYS A 215 -5.34 -22.91 2.21
CA LYS A 215 -4.25 -22.73 3.17
C LYS A 215 -3.48 -24.05 3.39
N ILE A 216 -4.19 -25.16 3.59
CA ILE A 216 -3.57 -26.48 3.78
C ILE A 216 -2.77 -26.89 2.53
N GLU A 217 -3.27 -26.63 1.34
CA GLU A 217 -2.54 -26.90 0.10
C GLU A 217 -1.32 -25.97 -0.03
N GLY A 218 -1.46 -24.68 0.27
CA GLY A 218 -0.40 -23.69 0.19
C GLY A 218 0.78 -24.00 1.10
N GLU A 219 0.54 -24.52 2.31
CA GLU A 219 1.61 -24.90 3.25
C GLU A 219 2.58 -25.94 2.65
N LYS A 220 2.14 -26.76 1.69
CA LYS A 220 3.00 -27.75 1.01
C LYS A 220 4.07 -27.10 0.12
N TYR A 221 3.86 -25.85 -0.28
CA TYR A 221 4.73 -25.06 -1.14
C TYR A 221 5.43 -23.92 -0.38
N ASN A 222 5.11 -23.75 0.92
CA ASN A 222 5.64 -22.65 1.70
C ASN A 222 7.16 -22.76 1.83
N LEU A 223 7.85 -21.72 1.40
CA LEU A 223 9.31 -21.65 1.50
C LEU A 223 9.74 -21.22 2.92
N PRO A 224 10.90 -21.67 3.37
CA PRO A 224 11.49 -21.15 4.59
C PRO A 224 11.79 -19.66 4.44
N VAL A 225 11.48 -18.88 5.47
CA VAL A 225 11.83 -17.46 5.51
C VAL A 225 13.33 -17.26 5.40
N LYS A 226 13.75 -16.30 4.58
CA LYS A 226 15.16 -15.89 4.37
C LYS A 226 15.44 -14.62 5.17
N GLU A 227 16.69 -14.40 5.50
CA GLU A 227 17.15 -13.15 6.09
C GLU A 227 16.96 -12.00 5.10
N THR A 228 16.19 -10.98 5.50
CA THR A 228 15.81 -9.83 4.68
C THR A 228 16.69 -8.61 4.95
N PHE A 229 16.47 -7.54 4.18
CA PHE A 229 17.05 -6.23 4.50
C PHE A 229 16.61 -5.75 5.88
N VAL A 230 15.33 -5.97 6.23
CA VAL A 230 14.78 -5.60 7.55
C VAL A 230 15.50 -6.36 8.66
N ASP A 231 15.68 -7.67 8.51
CA ASP A 231 16.37 -8.49 9.52
C ASP A 231 17.82 -8.01 9.75
N LYS A 232 18.56 -7.75 8.68
CA LYS A 232 19.96 -7.27 8.75
C LYS A 232 20.11 -5.91 9.41
N ASN A 233 19.09 -5.07 9.34
CA ASN A 233 19.13 -3.71 9.86
C ASN A 233 18.18 -3.50 11.05
N TYR A 234 17.63 -4.57 11.64
CA TYR A 234 16.60 -4.46 12.67
C TYR A 234 17.05 -3.63 13.87
N ASP A 235 18.27 -3.85 14.36
CA ASP A 235 18.85 -3.08 15.49
C ASP A 235 18.98 -1.58 15.16
N LYS A 236 19.30 -1.23 13.91
CA LYS A 236 19.35 0.14 13.43
C LYS A 236 17.95 0.75 13.34
N ILE A 237 17.01 0.00 12.80
CA ILE A 237 15.60 0.41 12.73
C ILE A 237 15.06 0.67 14.14
N GLU A 238 15.31 -0.22 15.11
CA GLU A 238 14.94 -0.02 16.50
C GLU A 238 15.64 1.22 17.11
N LYS A 239 16.94 1.36 16.88
CA LYS A 239 17.71 2.51 17.40
C LYS A 239 17.15 3.85 16.92
N TYR A 240 16.85 3.96 15.62
CA TYR A 240 16.51 5.25 15.01
C TYR A 240 15.02 5.55 15.01
N PHE A 241 14.15 4.53 14.87
CA PHE A 241 12.71 4.72 14.69
C PHE A 241 11.84 4.39 15.91
N ASN A 242 12.37 3.73 16.95
CA ASN A 242 11.60 3.50 18.18
C ASN A 242 11.56 4.77 19.06
N LYS A 243 10.96 5.84 18.55
CA LYS A 243 10.88 7.17 19.18
C LYS A 243 9.44 7.59 19.42
N ASP A 244 9.23 8.60 20.25
CA ASP A 244 7.92 9.10 20.63
C ASP A 244 7.52 10.38 19.88
N SER A 245 8.43 10.92 19.07
CA SER A 245 8.12 12.01 18.14
C SER A 245 9.00 11.94 16.88
N LEU A 246 8.56 12.62 15.82
CA LEU A 246 9.31 12.71 14.58
C LEU A 246 10.64 13.47 14.78
N GLU A 247 10.65 14.51 15.65
CA GLU A 247 11.85 15.25 16.01
C GLU A 247 12.91 14.32 16.66
N GLU A 248 12.47 13.38 17.51
CA GLU A 248 13.38 12.41 18.12
C GLU A 248 13.95 11.42 17.11
N ILE A 249 13.17 11.05 16.06
CA ILE A 249 13.69 10.25 14.93
C ILE A 249 14.78 11.04 14.21
N TYR A 250 14.49 12.30 13.81
CA TYR A 250 15.47 13.15 13.15
C TYR A 250 16.74 13.34 13.97
N LYS A 251 16.61 13.67 15.25
CA LYS A 251 17.75 13.82 16.16
C LYS A 251 18.58 12.55 16.25
N SER A 252 17.92 11.40 16.38
CA SER A 252 18.61 10.10 16.46
C SER A 252 19.38 9.76 15.18
N LEU A 253 18.85 10.13 14.00
CA LEU A 253 19.54 9.96 12.73
C LEU A 253 20.69 10.95 12.57
N GLU A 254 20.47 12.24 12.90
CA GLU A 254 21.44 13.32 12.76
C GLU A 254 22.67 13.14 13.64
N GLU A 255 22.49 12.62 14.85
CA GLU A 255 23.58 12.31 15.79
C GLU A 255 24.44 11.10 15.35
N ASN A 256 24.08 10.41 14.25
CA ASN A 256 24.74 9.20 13.76
C ASN A 256 24.99 9.21 12.25
N LEU A 257 25.28 10.36 11.65
CA LEU A 257 25.50 10.49 10.19
C LEU A 257 26.75 9.77 9.67
N GLU A 258 27.64 9.30 10.51
CA GLU A 258 28.74 8.40 10.18
C GLU A 258 28.23 6.98 9.81
N ASP A 259 27.08 6.56 10.34
CA ASP A 259 26.39 5.35 9.87
C ASP A 259 25.71 5.63 8.52
N GLU A 260 26.14 4.92 7.47
CA GLU A 260 25.58 5.06 6.10
C GLU A 260 24.07 4.90 6.08
N PHE A 261 23.52 3.93 6.82
CA PHE A 261 22.08 3.73 6.95
C PHE A 261 21.37 4.98 7.51
N ALA A 262 21.90 5.56 8.58
CA ALA A 262 21.32 6.75 9.19
C ALA A 262 21.39 7.96 8.26
N ARG A 263 22.54 8.17 7.60
CA ARG A 263 22.74 9.27 6.65
C ARG A 263 21.79 9.19 5.45
N GLU A 264 21.69 8.02 4.80
CA GLU A 264 20.78 7.83 3.66
C GLU A 264 19.33 8.13 4.02
N ILE A 265 18.88 7.62 5.17
CA ILE A 265 17.50 7.84 5.63
C ILE A 265 17.28 9.30 6.01
N TYR A 266 18.23 9.94 6.71
CA TYR A 266 18.14 11.35 7.07
C TYR A 266 18.00 12.26 5.87
N ASP A 267 18.87 12.08 4.87
CA ASP A 267 18.86 12.87 3.63
C ASP A 267 17.54 12.66 2.86
N ASP A 268 17.07 11.42 2.80
CA ASP A 268 15.82 11.06 2.14
C ASP A 268 14.61 11.71 2.83
N LEU A 269 14.50 11.61 4.16
CA LEU A 269 13.41 12.25 4.92
C LEU A 269 13.46 13.78 4.79
N LYS A 270 14.63 14.39 4.81
CA LYS A 270 14.78 15.85 4.61
C LYS A 270 14.30 16.33 3.25
N SER A 271 14.36 15.50 2.24
CA SER A 271 13.87 15.83 0.90
C SER A 271 12.34 15.80 0.77
N ARG A 272 11.61 15.32 1.79
CA ARG A 272 10.15 15.10 1.75
C ARG A 272 9.38 16.25 2.40
N SER A 273 8.06 16.27 2.22
CA SER A 273 7.19 17.21 2.91
C SER A 273 7.20 16.95 4.42
N GLN A 274 7.76 17.88 5.20
CA GLN A 274 7.86 17.75 6.66
C GLN A 274 6.47 17.69 7.31
N PHE A 275 5.50 18.43 6.75
CA PHE A 275 4.10 18.37 7.18
C PHE A 275 3.52 16.96 7.00
N MET A 276 3.71 16.34 5.82
CA MET A 276 3.15 15.01 5.57
C MET A 276 3.87 13.91 6.35
N LEU A 277 5.16 14.06 6.63
CA LEU A 277 5.88 13.15 7.53
C LEU A 277 5.31 13.24 8.96
N GLN A 278 4.99 14.45 9.44
CA GLN A 278 4.36 14.63 10.74
C GLN A 278 2.95 14.04 10.78
N VAL A 279 2.15 14.25 9.71
CA VAL A 279 0.84 13.62 9.56
C VAL A 279 0.97 12.09 9.62
N GLN A 280 1.92 11.50 8.87
CA GLN A 280 2.12 10.04 8.86
C GLN A 280 2.57 9.50 10.22
N PHE A 281 3.43 10.23 10.93
CA PHE A 281 3.87 9.85 12.27
C PHE A 281 2.68 9.73 13.23
N GLU A 282 1.82 10.74 13.30
CA GLU A 282 0.63 10.72 14.18
C GLU A 282 -0.43 9.71 13.70
N LYS A 283 -0.62 9.59 12.38
CA LYS A 283 -1.56 8.67 11.74
C LYS A 283 -1.27 7.21 12.13
N TYR A 284 0.00 6.81 12.24
CA TYR A 284 0.39 5.48 12.69
C TYR A 284 -0.28 5.10 14.02
N PHE A 285 -0.26 6.00 15.00
CA PHE A 285 -0.88 5.76 16.31
C PHE A 285 -2.40 5.80 16.26
N LEU A 286 -2.96 6.64 15.42
CA LEU A 286 -4.40 6.79 15.26
C LEU A 286 -5.00 5.52 14.63
N CYS A 287 -4.38 5.00 13.57
CA CYS A 287 -4.86 3.83 12.84
C CYS A 287 -4.86 2.53 13.65
N LYS A 288 -4.17 2.48 14.81
CA LYS A 288 -4.27 1.34 15.74
C LYS A 288 -5.67 1.09 16.27
N ASN A 289 -6.50 2.13 16.32
CA ASN A 289 -7.84 2.09 16.88
C ASN A 289 -8.94 2.28 15.81
N LEU A 290 -8.58 2.43 14.55
CA LEU A 290 -9.50 2.56 13.45
C LEU A 290 -9.71 1.21 12.74
N THR A 291 -10.91 1.00 12.24
CA THR A 291 -11.19 -0.05 11.27
C THR A 291 -10.51 0.28 9.94
N TYR A 292 -10.45 -0.71 9.04
CA TYR A 292 -9.93 -0.47 7.69
C TYR A 292 -10.71 0.64 6.95
N HIS A 293 -12.04 0.60 7.00
CA HIS A 293 -12.91 1.61 6.36
C HIS A 293 -12.67 3.01 6.91
N GLU A 294 -12.60 3.15 8.24
CA GLU A 294 -12.29 4.44 8.87
C GLU A 294 -10.88 4.94 8.51
N THR A 295 -9.92 4.02 8.33
CA THR A 295 -8.57 4.36 7.86
C THR A 295 -8.61 4.89 6.42
N VAL A 296 -9.36 4.25 5.52
CA VAL A 296 -9.55 4.70 4.14
C VAL A 296 -10.24 6.07 4.09
N ASP A 297 -11.26 6.31 4.94
CA ASP A 297 -11.92 7.62 5.02
C ASP A 297 -10.96 8.72 5.51
N LEU A 298 -10.10 8.41 6.48
CA LEU A 298 -9.03 9.30 6.93
C LEU A 298 -8.01 9.56 5.81
N ASP A 299 -7.64 8.53 5.05
CA ASP A 299 -6.72 8.65 3.92
C ASP A 299 -7.26 9.58 2.85
N LEU A 300 -8.55 9.46 2.50
CA LEU A 300 -9.19 10.36 1.55
C LEU A 300 -9.17 11.81 2.03
N LYS A 301 -9.41 12.04 3.32
CA LYS A 301 -9.34 13.39 3.91
C LYS A 301 -7.93 13.98 3.82
N VAL A 302 -6.90 13.20 4.19
CA VAL A 302 -5.49 13.63 4.13
C VAL A 302 -5.04 13.86 2.70
N LEU A 303 -5.44 13.00 1.77
CA LEU A 303 -5.10 13.09 0.36
C LEU A 303 -5.75 14.33 -0.29
N ASN A 304 -7.03 14.59 -0.02
CA ASN A 304 -7.71 15.79 -0.49
C ASN A 304 -7.00 17.06 0.00
N HIS A 305 -6.60 17.11 1.26
CA HIS A 305 -5.79 18.20 1.79
C HIS A 305 -4.47 18.34 1.03
N ALA A 306 -3.72 17.25 0.79
CA ALA A 306 -2.46 17.27 0.05
C ALA A 306 -2.63 17.81 -1.39
N LEU A 307 -3.75 17.49 -2.03
CA LEU A 307 -4.11 17.99 -3.36
C LEU A 307 -4.46 19.48 -3.32
N ASP A 308 -5.25 19.91 -2.34
CA ASP A 308 -5.72 21.30 -2.24
C ASP A 308 -4.59 22.28 -1.93
N VAL A 309 -3.62 21.89 -1.11
CA VAL A 309 -2.44 22.71 -0.81
C VAL A 309 -1.28 22.49 -1.79
N GLY A 310 -1.47 21.67 -2.83
CA GLY A 310 -0.49 21.44 -3.91
C GLY A 310 0.75 20.63 -3.52
N LYS A 311 0.76 19.98 -2.35
CA LYS A 311 1.92 19.16 -1.91
C LYS A 311 2.11 17.93 -2.80
N MET A 312 1.02 17.23 -3.09
CA MET A 312 1.03 16.06 -3.97
C MET A 312 1.40 16.43 -5.42
N GLU A 313 0.89 17.56 -5.94
CA GLU A 313 1.25 18.05 -7.26
C GLU A 313 2.76 18.25 -7.40
N LYS A 314 3.37 18.95 -6.45
CA LYS A 314 4.81 19.21 -6.41
C LYS A 314 5.64 17.94 -6.30
N GLY A 315 5.21 17.00 -5.46
CA GLY A 315 5.88 15.72 -5.29
C GLY A 315 5.83 14.87 -6.57
N ILE A 316 4.66 14.74 -7.19
CA ILE A 316 4.50 14.01 -8.46
C ILE A 316 5.31 14.68 -9.57
N ARG A 317 5.25 16.02 -9.70
CA ARG A 317 6.06 16.77 -10.67
C ARG A 317 7.53 16.40 -10.52
N SER A 318 8.05 16.60 -9.32
CA SER A 318 9.48 16.43 -9.05
C SER A 318 9.97 15.00 -9.24
N LYS A 319 9.25 14.00 -8.72
CA LYS A 319 9.70 12.59 -8.72
C LYS A 319 9.34 11.83 -10.01
N VAL A 320 8.21 12.14 -10.65
CA VAL A 320 7.63 11.31 -11.71
C VAL A 320 7.69 11.99 -13.08
N ILE A 321 7.50 13.31 -13.13
CA ILE A 321 7.41 14.06 -14.38
C ILE A 321 8.78 14.62 -14.77
N ASP A 322 9.31 15.56 -13.97
CA ASP A 322 10.55 16.29 -14.26
C ASP A 322 11.80 15.52 -13.81
N LYS A 323 11.67 14.71 -12.77
CA LYS A 323 12.74 13.89 -12.17
C LYS A 323 13.94 14.73 -11.70
N ASP A 324 13.66 15.96 -11.26
CA ASP A 324 14.65 16.83 -10.63
C ASP A 324 14.90 16.47 -9.17
N TYR A 325 13.97 15.72 -8.55
CA TYR A 325 14.01 15.29 -7.15
C TYR A 325 14.00 16.45 -6.15
N GLU A 326 13.56 17.63 -6.57
CA GLU A 326 13.48 18.85 -5.78
C GLU A 326 12.02 19.30 -5.62
N PRO A 327 11.22 18.65 -4.74
CA PRO A 327 9.88 19.15 -4.46
C PRO A 327 9.99 20.49 -3.72
N GLU A 328 9.34 21.53 -4.25
CA GLU A 328 9.25 22.84 -3.62
C GLU A 328 8.32 22.78 -2.38
N CYS A 329 8.82 22.25 -1.27
CA CYS A 329 8.07 22.21 -0.04
C CYS A 329 8.04 23.57 0.65
N LYS A 330 6.88 23.96 1.20
CA LYS A 330 6.73 25.20 1.99
C LYS A 330 7.51 25.08 3.30
N GLU A 331 7.35 23.95 3.96
CA GLU A 331 8.04 23.62 5.22
C GLU A 331 9.44 23.04 4.87
N LYS A 332 10.48 23.75 5.28
CA LYS A 332 11.88 23.34 5.08
C LYS A 332 12.43 22.52 6.25
N SER A 333 11.79 22.64 7.41
CA SER A 333 12.15 21.94 8.64
C SER A 333 10.88 21.53 9.42
N LEU A 334 11.03 20.69 10.43
CA LEU A 334 9.93 20.36 11.34
C LEU A 334 9.42 21.55 12.14
N GLU A 335 10.28 22.54 12.41
CA GLU A 335 9.92 23.76 13.14
C GLU A 335 8.93 24.62 12.35
N ASP A 336 8.92 24.50 11.01
CA ASP A 336 8.00 25.22 10.15
C ASP A 336 6.60 24.56 10.08
N VAL A 337 6.42 23.37 10.66
CA VAL A 337 5.16 22.61 10.59
C VAL A 337 4.15 23.18 11.58
N ASP A 338 3.00 23.61 11.07
CA ASP A 338 1.88 23.99 11.93
C ASP A 338 1.21 22.74 12.54
N MET A 339 1.54 22.46 13.79
CA MET A 339 0.95 21.34 14.54
C MET A 339 -0.53 21.48 14.80
N GLY A 340 -1.07 22.72 14.79
CA GLY A 340 -2.51 22.94 14.85
C GLY A 340 -3.21 22.44 13.59
N GLU A 341 -2.62 22.70 12.41
CA GLU A 341 -3.12 22.17 11.13
C GLU A 341 -3.06 20.64 11.07
N VAL A 342 -1.95 20.02 11.53
CA VAL A 342 -1.83 18.55 11.64
C VAL A 342 -2.92 17.96 12.52
N LYS A 343 -3.12 18.51 13.72
CA LYS A 343 -4.15 18.04 14.66
C LYS A 343 -5.55 18.17 14.09
N ASN A 344 -5.87 19.30 13.46
CA ASN A 344 -7.17 19.53 12.82
C ASN A 344 -7.41 18.55 11.64
N LEU A 345 -6.40 18.35 10.80
CA LEU A 345 -6.48 17.42 9.68
C LEU A 345 -6.77 15.98 10.16
N LEU A 346 -6.10 15.53 11.21
CA LEU A 346 -6.28 14.18 11.76
C LEU A 346 -7.48 14.07 12.72
N GLY A 347 -8.08 15.18 13.14
CA GLY A 347 -9.17 15.18 14.12
C GLY A 347 -8.72 14.81 15.53
N ILE A 348 -7.48 15.14 15.92
CA ILE A 348 -6.89 14.85 17.23
C ILE A 348 -6.70 16.13 18.05
N GLU A 349 -6.93 16.06 19.35
CA GLU A 349 -6.66 17.18 20.27
C GLU A 349 -5.21 17.24 20.70
N LYS A 350 -4.57 16.08 20.87
CA LYS A 350 -3.21 15.89 21.38
C LYS A 350 -2.41 14.95 20.49
N THR A 351 -1.14 15.29 20.26
CA THR A 351 -0.17 14.40 19.61
C THR A 351 0.10 13.15 20.44
N TYR A 352 0.73 12.13 19.85
CA TYR A 352 1.11 10.92 20.59
C TYR A 352 2.00 11.25 21.80
N LYS A 353 3.02 12.10 21.62
CA LYS A 353 3.91 12.53 22.68
C LYS A 353 3.19 13.26 23.81
N GLU A 354 2.24 14.16 23.48
CA GLU A 354 1.43 14.88 24.47
C GLU A 354 0.50 13.95 25.25
N ARG A 355 0.01 12.87 24.65
CA ARG A 355 -0.82 11.84 25.32
C ARG A 355 -0.01 10.96 26.27
N LYS A 356 1.25 10.65 25.92
CA LYS A 356 2.11 9.76 26.70
C LYS A 356 2.65 10.45 27.97
N ASN A 357 2.70 11.77 28.00
CA ASN A 357 3.21 12.58 29.11
C ASN A 357 2.11 12.93 30.15
N ILE A 358 0.93 12.32 30.06
CA ILE A 358 -0.18 12.45 31.01
C ILE A 358 -0.30 11.16 31.82
#